data_b3fc32dc542e1f1ae1b0cfca72305655
#
_entry.id   b3fc32dc542e1f1ae1b0cfca72305655
#
_cell.length_a   1.000
_cell.length_b   1.000
_cell.length_c   1.000
_cell.angle_alpha   90.00
_cell.angle_beta   90.00
_cell.angle_gamma   90.00
#
_symmetry.space_group_name_H-M   'P 1'
#
loop_
_entity.id
_entity.type
_entity.pdbx_description
1 polymer ?
#
loop_
_entity_poly.entity_id
_entity_poly.type
_entity_poly.pdbx_seq_one_letter_code
_entity_poly.pdbx_strand_id
1 'polypeptide(L)'
;MKTVLVTGGTRGIGLSTAQKFIDQGWNVYITSRKEENLAAVLSDNSQLKGFVARADDLVAATETCKKIVDETGSLDVLINNAGTNPSGGSLLDVDLSAVQKTWDVNLMGPLMWTREAVKAGLKESVLNVCSVGGIRPSQYMGAYNISKAGLIYMTKQLAMELAPDVRVNGIAPAIVKTKLSEMLWISDEKGSADLHALKKLGEPEDVASLIYFLSSDDASWITGEVVTIDGGFLL
;
A
#
# COMPACT_ATOMS: atom_id res chain seq x y z
N MET A 1 13.42 -19.07 3.26
CA MET A 1 13.29 -17.85 2.42
C MET A 1 12.09 -17.09 2.96
N LYS A 2 12.24 -15.79 3.28
CA LYS A 2 11.12 -14.96 3.79
C LYS A 2 10.06 -14.76 2.71
N THR A 3 8.82 -14.56 3.13
CA THR A 3 7.65 -14.43 2.24
C THR A 3 6.93 -13.11 2.47
N VAL A 4 6.67 -12.38 1.40
CA VAL A 4 5.91 -11.11 1.42
C VAL A 4 4.65 -11.21 0.57
N LEU A 5 3.58 -10.61 1.06
CA LEU A 5 2.33 -10.38 0.33
C LEU A 5 2.15 -8.89 0.05
N VAL A 6 1.98 -8.51 -1.22
CA VAL A 6 1.71 -7.12 -1.64
C VAL A 6 0.31 -7.03 -2.22
N THR A 7 -0.60 -6.31 -1.55
CA THR A 7 -1.94 -6.09 -2.09
C THR A 7 -1.90 -5.05 -3.22
N GLY A 8 -2.61 -5.32 -4.34
CA GLY A 8 -2.60 -4.42 -5.50
C GLY A 8 -1.23 -4.34 -6.21
N GLY A 9 -0.52 -5.49 -6.33
CA GLY A 9 0.85 -5.58 -6.80
C GLY A 9 1.05 -5.60 -8.32
N THR A 10 0.02 -5.33 -9.14
CA THR A 10 0.14 -5.47 -10.61
C THR A 10 0.60 -4.21 -11.34
N ARG A 11 0.87 -3.10 -10.65
CA ARG A 11 1.34 -1.84 -11.26
C ARG A 11 1.85 -0.85 -10.21
N GLY A 12 2.55 0.20 -10.69
CA GLY A 12 2.99 1.34 -9.88
C GLY A 12 3.76 0.91 -8.64
N ILE A 13 3.50 1.57 -7.50
CA ILE A 13 4.20 1.31 -6.24
C ILE A 13 4.18 -0.17 -5.86
N GLY A 14 3.02 -0.84 -6.00
CA GLY A 14 2.90 -2.26 -5.63
C GLY A 14 3.77 -3.18 -6.47
N LEU A 15 3.85 -2.97 -7.79
CA LEU A 15 4.68 -3.79 -8.67
C LEU A 15 6.18 -3.51 -8.42
N SER A 16 6.55 -2.24 -8.30
CA SER A 16 7.92 -1.85 -7.98
C SER A 16 8.36 -2.39 -6.61
N THR A 17 7.45 -2.40 -5.63
CA THR A 17 7.68 -3.04 -4.33
C THR A 17 7.89 -4.55 -4.48
N ALA A 18 7.02 -5.23 -5.22
CA ALA A 18 7.15 -6.66 -5.47
C ALA A 18 8.51 -6.99 -6.12
N GLN A 19 8.92 -6.22 -7.14
CA GLN A 19 10.22 -6.39 -7.78
C GLN A 19 11.37 -6.18 -6.79
N LYS A 20 11.29 -5.15 -5.95
CA LYS A 20 12.31 -4.89 -4.93
C LYS A 20 12.52 -6.08 -3.99
N PHE A 21 11.44 -6.73 -3.55
CA PHE A 21 11.54 -7.93 -2.71
C PHE A 21 12.09 -9.14 -3.47
N ILE A 22 11.75 -9.32 -4.76
CA ILE A 22 12.35 -10.34 -5.61
C ILE A 22 13.87 -10.19 -5.70
N ASP A 23 14.34 -8.95 -5.96
CA ASP A 23 15.76 -8.63 -6.08
C ASP A 23 16.55 -8.93 -4.78
N GLN A 24 15.84 -8.99 -3.65
CA GLN A 24 16.39 -9.34 -2.35
C GLN A 24 16.19 -10.84 -1.97
N GLY A 25 15.72 -11.65 -2.92
CA GLY A 25 15.62 -13.10 -2.77
C GLY A 25 14.44 -13.58 -1.92
N TRP A 26 13.33 -12.82 -1.87
CA TRP A 26 12.12 -13.21 -1.13
C TRP A 26 11.15 -14.01 -2.01
N ASN A 27 10.31 -14.83 -1.38
CA ASN A 27 9.08 -15.31 -2.00
C ASN A 27 8.08 -14.16 -2.07
N VAL A 28 7.61 -13.81 -3.27
CA VAL A 28 6.74 -12.64 -3.47
C VAL A 28 5.38 -13.04 -4.03
N TYR A 29 4.36 -12.70 -3.28
CA TYR A 29 2.97 -12.86 -3.68
C TYR A 29 2.32 -11.49 -3.87
N ILE A 30 1.52 -11.37 -4.93
CA ILE A 30 0.76 -10.16 -5.22
C ILE A 30 -0.73 -10.45 -5.32
N THR A 31 -1.57 -9.44 -5.07
CA THR A 31 -3.00 -9.55 -5.39
C THR A 31 -3.41 -8.57 -6.48
N SER A 32 -4.44 -8.94 -7.23
CA SER A 32 -5.12 -8.08 -8.19
C SER A 32 -6.61 -8.35 -8.16
N ARG A 33 -7.43 -7.31 -8.33
CA ARG A 33 -8.88 -7.48 -8.49
C ARG A 33 -9.30 -8.02 -9.86
N LYS A 34 -8.39 -7.99 -10.84
CA LYS A 34 -8.64 -8.38 -12.23
C LYS A 34 -7.67 -9.47 -12.64
N GLU A 35 -8.21 -10.57 -13.13
CA GLU A 35 -7.44 -11.72 -13.57
C GLU A 35 -6.50 -11.38 -14.73
N GLU A 36 -6.99 -10.62 -15.72
CA GLU A 36 -6.19 -10.24 -16.88
C GLU A 36 -4.94 -9.44 -16.51
N ASN A 37 -5.04 -8.53 -15.52
CA ASN A 37 -3.89 -7.75 -15.07
C ASN A 37 -2.89 -8.62 -14.30
N LEU A 38 -3.40 -9.59 -13.54
CA LEU A 38 -2.55 -10.52 -12.80
C LEU A 38 -1.81 -11.44 -13.78
N ALA A 39 -2.53 -12.06 -14.72
CA ALA A 39 -1.95 -12.96 -15.70
C ALA A 39 -0.84 -12.28 -16.54
N ALA A 40 -1.06 -11.03 -16.98
CA ALA A 40 -0.06 -10.27 -17.71
C ALA A 40 1.24 -10.08 -16.91
N VAL A 41 1.14 -9.66 -15.65
CA VAL A 41 2.34 -9.44 -14.81
C VAL A 41 3.05 -10.76 -14.46
N LEU A 42 2.31 -11.84 -14.23
CA LEU A 42 2.90 -13.15 -13.94
C LEU A 42 3.57 -13.77 -15.17
N SER A 43 3.08 -13.49 -16.39
CA SER A 43 3.75 -13.93 -17.62
C SER A 43 5.10 -13.25 -17.85
N ASP A 44 5.21 -11.98 -17.44
CA ASP A 44 6.43 -11.19 -17.60
C ASP A 44 7.45 -11.44 -16.48
N ASN A 45 7.03 -12.04 -15.36
CA ASN A 45 7.88 -12.28 -14.21
C ASN A 45 7.58 -13.63 -13.54
N SER A 46 8.36 -14.65 -13.87
CA SER A 46 8.22 -16.02 -13.38
C SER A 46 8.50 -16.19 -11.87
N GLN A 47 9.12 -15.22 -11.22
CA GLN A 47 9.40 -15.24 -9.77
C GLN A 47 8.22 -14.72 -8.94
N LEU A 48 7.25 -14.04 -9.58
CA LEU A 48 6.03 -13.60 -8.92
C LEU A 48 5.00 -14.73 -8.87
N LYS A 49 4.30 -14.78 -7.75
CA LYS A 49 3.05 -15.54 -7.60
C LYS A 49 1.92 -14.59 -7.24
N GLY A 50 0.68 -15.02 -7.45
CA GLY A 50 -0.42 -14.11 -7.15
C GLY A 50 -1.80 -14.73 -7.12
N PHE A 51 -2.73 -13.95 -6.56
CA PHE A 51 -4.12 -14.34 -6.40
C PHE A 51 -5.06 -13.24 -6.90
N VAL A 52 -6.16 -13.65 -7.52
CA VAL A 52 -7.26 -12.72 -7.81
C VAL A 52 -7.99 -12.47 -6.50
N ALA A 53 -7.80 -11.27 -5.95
CA ALA A 53 -8.41 -10.86 -4.70
C ALA A 53 -8.65 -9.34 -4.68
N ARG A 54 -9.85 -8.94 -4.23
CA ARG A 54 -10.18 -7.53 -4.01
C ARG A 54 -9.69 -7.11 -2.62
N ALA A 55 -9.27 -5.86 -2.49
CA ALA A 55 -8.80 -5.33 -1.21
C ALA A 55 -9.91 -5.28 -0.14
N ASP A 56 -11.16 -5.13 -0.55
CA ASP A 56 -12.36 -5.06 0.29
C ASP A 56 -13.11 -6.40 0.39
N ASP A 57 -12.42 -7.53 0.22
CA ASP A 57 -13.00 -8.87 0.29
C ASP A 57 -12.33 -9.69 1.40
N LEU A 58 -13.07 -9.89 2.49
CA LEU A 58 -12.57 -10.61 3.66
C LEU A 58 -12.34 -12.10 3.36
N VAL A 59 -13.19 -12.73 2.55
CA VAL A 59 -13.04 -14.15 2.20
C VAL A 59 -11.78 -14.35 1.38
N ALA A 60 -11.58 -13.49 0.37
CA ALA A 60 -10.37 -13.52 -0.44
C ALA A 60 -9.10 -13.28 0.39
N ALA A 61 -9.13 -12.38 1.39
CA ALA A 61 -8.01 -12.16 2.28
C ALA A 61 -7.69 -13.41 3.12
N THR A 62 -8.73 -14.04 3.70
CA THR A 62 -8.59 -15.27 4.49
C THR A 62 -7.96 -16.40 3.68
N GLU A 63 -8.53 -16.67 2.50
CA GLU A 63 -8.05 -17.76 1.64
C GLU A 63 -6.64 -17.52 1.12
N THR A 64 -6.33 -16.27 0.74
CA THR A 64 -5.01 -15.89 0.22
C THR A 64 -3.94 -16.08 1.29
N CYS A 65 -4.13 -15.53 2.49
CA CYS A 65 -3.15 -15.67 3.58
C CYS A 65 -2.92 -17.14 3.95
N LYS A 66 -3.99 -17.93 4.03
CA LYS A 66 -3.89 -19.37 4.30
C LYS A 66 -3.10 -20.10 3.22
N LYS A 67 -3.43 -19.90 1.94
CA LYS A 67 -2.74 -20.55 0.82
C LYS A 67 -1.25 -20.22 0.80
N ILE A 68 -0.86 -18.97 1.08
CA ILE A 68 0.54 -18.57 1.15
C ILE A 68 1.27 -19.35 2.24
N VAL A 69 0.69 -19.44 3.44
CA VAL A 69 1.30 -20.17 4.56
C VAL A 69 1.36 -21.66 4.29
N ASP A 70 0.31 -22.24 3.69
CA ASP A 70 0.29 -23.67 3.31
C ASP A 70 1.37 -23.97 2.25
N GLU A 71 1.69 -23.05 1.33
CA GLU A 71 2.69 -23.25 0.27
C GLU A 71 4.13 -23.00 0.75
N THR A 72 4.35 -22.03 1.65
CA THR A 72 5.69 -21.53 1.99
C THR A 72 6.12 -21.81 3.41
N GLY A 73 5.18 -22.20 4.27
CA GLY A 73 5.39 -22.38 5.71
C GLY A 73 5.37 -21.07 6.51
N SER A 74 5.35 -19.88 5.87
CA SER A 74 5.27 -18.60 6.57
C SER A 74 4.75 -17.47 5.68
N LEU A 75 4.13 -16.48 6.32
CA LEU A 75 3.94 -15.13 5.80
C LEU A 75 4.70 -14.19 6.74
N ASP A 76 5.75 -13.55 6.25
CA ASP A 76 6.64 -12.76 7.10
C ASP A 76 6.29 -11.26 7.04
N VAL A 77 5.91 -10.75 5.87
CA VAL A 77 5.57 -9.35 5.65
C VAL A 77 4.27 -9.19 4.88
N LEU A 78 3.42 -8.25 5.31
CA LEU A 78 2.24 -7.80 4.58
C LEU A 78 2.40 -6.33 4.16
N ILE A 79 2.24 -6.04 2.86
CA ILE A 79 2.20 -4.68 2.31
C ILE A 79 0.77 -4.33 1.88
N ASN A 80 0.10 -3.49 2.65
CA ASN A 80 -1.20 -2.91 2.33
C ASN A 80 -1.02 -1.73 1.37
N ASN A 81 -0.88 -2.04 0.07
CA ASN A 81 -0.67 -1.06 -0.98
C ASN A 81 -1.95 -0.78 -1.80
N ALA A 82 -2.86 -1.73 -1.90
CA ALA A 82 -4.08 -1.53 -2.67
C ALA A 82 -4.84 -0.27 -2.24
N GLY A 83 -5.22 0.56 -3.21
CA GLY A 83 -5.93 1.80 -2.95
C GLY A 83 -6.77 2.26 -4.14
N THR A 84 -7.74 3.13 -3.86
CA THR A 84 -8.62 3.71 -4.88
C THR A 84 -9.01 5.14 -4.51
N ASN A 85 -9.34 5.92 -5.53
CA ASN A 85 -9.96 7.24 -5.40
C ASN A 85 -10.93 7.43 -6.58
N PRO A 86 -12.14 6.85 -6.52
CA PRO A 86 -13.08 6.85 -7.63
C PRO A 86 -13.79 8.19 -7.85
N SER A 87 -13.69 9.12 -6.91
CA SER A 87 -14.40 10.40 -6.95
C SER A 87 -13.52 11.56 -6.55
N GLY A 88 -13.67 12.69 -7.25
CA GLY A 88 -13.20 14.00 -6.84
C GLY A 88 -14.38 14.94 -6.63
N GLY A 89 -14.17 16.06 -5.93
CA GLY A 89 -15.19 17.07 -5.69
C GLY A 89 -15.26 17.50 -4.24
N SER A 90 -16.19 18.43 -3.95
CA SER A 90 -16.50 18.84 -2.57
C SER A 90 -17.00 17.63 -1.77
N LEU A 91 -16.54 17.50 -0.55
CA LEU A 91 -16.97 16.39 0.33
C LEU A 91 -18.48 16.41 0.60
N LEU A 92 -19.11 17.59 0.51
CA LEU A 92 -20.55 17.74 0.73
C LEU A 92 -21.39 17.31 -0.49
N ASP A 93 -20.78 17.30 -1.68
CA ASP A 93 -21.50 17.04 -2.94
C ASP A 93 -21.12 15.67 -3.56
N VAL A 94 -20.08 15.01 -3.02
CA VAL A 94 -19.62 13.72 -3.54
C VAL A 94 -20.65 12.61 -3.28
N ASP A 95 -20.78 11.69 -4.22
CA ASP A 95 -21.63 10.49 -4.06
C ASP A 95 -21.17 9.67 -2.86
N LEU A 96 -22.07 9.44 -1.89
CA LEU A 96 -21.79 8.66 -0.68
C LEU A 96 -21.40 7.21 -0.98
N SER A 97 -21.86 6.64 -2.07
CA SER A 97 -21.44 5.28 -2.48
C SER A 97 -19.96 5.25 -2.89
N ALA A 98 -19.47 6.31 -3.52
CA ALA A 98 -18.06 6.46 -3.86
C ALA A 98 -17.20 6.74 -2.62
N VAL A 99 -17.72 7.49 -1.63
CA VAL A 99 -17.09 7.66 -0.31
C VAL A 99 -16.96 6.31 0.39
N GLN A 100 -18.06 5.55 0.51
CA GLN A 100 -18.07 4.23 1.13
C GLN A 100 -17.07 3.30 0.44
N LYS A 101 -17.08 3.25 -0.89
CA LYS A 101 -16.13 2.43 -1.65
C LYS A 101 -14.67 2.81 -1.39
N THR A 102 -14.39 4.10 -1.26
CA THR A 102 -13.05 4.59 -0.93
C THR A 102 -12.62 4.08 0.46
N TRP A 103 -13.50 4.16 1.44
CA TRP A 103 -13.20 3.72 2.81
C TRP A 103 -13.10 2.20 2.92
N ASP A 104 -13.97 1.46 2.22
CA ASP A 104 -13.91 -0.01 2.19
C ASP A 104 -12.55 -0.50 1.66
N VAL A 105 -12.05 0.13 0.60
CA VAL A 105 -10.78 -0.27 -0.01
C VAL A 105 -9.57 0.27 0.76
N ASN A 106 -9.57 1.57 1.12
CA ASN A 106 -8.37 2.24 1.63
C ASN A 106 -8.18 2.13 3.15
N LEU A 107 -9.24 1.82 3.89
CA LEU A 107 -9.22 1.77 5.36
C LEU A 107 -9.64 0.38 5.87
N MET A 108 -10.83 -0.10 5.52
CA MET A 108 -11.30 -1.42 5.96
C MET A 108 -10.48 -2.56 5.34
N GLY A 109 -10.06 -2.40 4.07
CA GLY A 109 -9.21 -3.38 3.40
C GLY A 109 -7.92 -3.66 4.18
N PRO A 110 -7.06 -2.67 4.45
CA PRO A 110 -5.86 -2.86 5.27
C PRO A 110 -6.13 -3.51 6.63
N LEU A 111 -7.23 -3.18 7.31
CA LEU A 111 -7.61 -3.82 8.56
C LEU A 111 -7.94 -5.30 8.35
N MET A 112 -8.74 -5.63 7.34
CA MET A 112 -9.11 -7.02 7.03
C MET A 112 -7.89 -7.86 6.67
N TRP A 113 -7.03 -7.37 5.76
CA TRP A 113 -5.81 -8.08 5.36
C TRP A 113 -4.85 -8.27 6.51
N THR A 114 -4.64 -7.25 7.36
CA THR A 114 -3.78 -7.37 8.55
C THR A 114 -4.34 -8.40 9.52
N ARG A 115 -5.64 -8.35 9.80
CA ARG A 115 -6.30 -9.31 10.70
C ARG A 115 -6.15 -10.76 10.22
N GLU A 116 -6.38 -11.02 8.94
CA GLU A 116 -6.31 -12.36 8.40
C GLU A 116 -4.86 -12.85 8.24
N ALA A 117 -3.91 -11.95 7.93
CA ALA A 117 -2.48 -12.27 7.94
C ALA A 117 -1.99 -12.66 9.35
N VAL A 118 -2.38 -11.90 10.38
CA VAL A 118 -2.05 -12.22 11.78
C VAL A 118 -2.65 -13.56 12.20
N LYS A 119 -3.90 -13.85 11.87
CA LYS A 119 -4.53 -15.17 12.13
C LYS A 119 -3.83 -16.32 11.42
N ALA A 120 -3.26 -16.06 10.23
CA ALA A 120 -2.49 -17.04 9.48
C ALA A 120 -1.05 -17.20 10.01
N GLY A 121 -0.64 -16.40 10.99
CA GLY A 121 0.69 -16.48 11.60
C GLY A 121 1.73 -15.54 10.98
N LEU A 122 1.32 -14.30 10.62
CA LEU A 122 2.24 -13.24 10.20
C LEU A 122 3.34 -13.03 11.24
N LYS A 123 4.61 -12.93 10.80
CA LYS A 123 5.75 -13.03 11.73
C LYS A 123 6.50 -11.73 12.01
N GLU A 124 6.64 -10.82 11.05
CA GLU A 124 7.61 -9.73 11.18
C GLU A 124 6.99 -8.33 11.10
N SER A 125 6.32 -8.02 9.99
CA SER A 125 5.82 -6.67 9.82
C SER A 125 4.62 -6.50 8.90
N VAL A 126 3.89 -5.41 9.15
CA VAL A 126 2.89 -4.82 8.27
C VAL A 126 3.36 -3.44 7.84
N LEU A 127 3.25 -3.15 6.55
CA LEU A 127 3.45 -1.81 6.03
C LEU A 127 2.20 -1.30 5.31
N ASN A 128 1.75 -0.10 5.70
CA ASN A 128 0.60 0.58 5.13
C ASN A 128 1.03 1.71 4.19
N VAL A 129 0.57 1.68 2.94
CA VAL A 129 0.76 2.79 1.99
C VAL A 129 -0.32 3.85 2.25
N CYS A 130 0.03 4.85 3.05
CA CYS A 130 -0.78 6.02 3.36
C CYS A 130 -0.71 7.08 2.25
N SER A 131 -0.68 8.37 2.59
CA SER A 131 -0.51 9.50 1.67
C SER A 131 -0.26 10.79 2.46
N VAL A 132 0.42 11.75 1.87
CA VAL A 132 0.47 13.13 2.40
C VAL A 132 -0.92 13.75 2.53
N GLY A 133 -1.90 13.31 1.72
CA GLY A 133 -3.30 13.70 1.85
C GLY A 133 -3.96 13.28 3.16
N GLY A 134 -3.39 12.27 3.85
CA GLY A 134 -3.80 11.92 5.22
C GLY A 134 -3.16 12.79 6.30
N ILE A 135 -2.13 13.56 5.97
CA ILE A 135 -1.43 14.48 6.88
C ILE A 135 -1.97 15.91 6.71
N ARG A 136 -2.07 16.37 5.47
CA ARG A 136 -2.55 17.70 5.11
C ARG A 136 -3.74 17.60 4.14
N PRO A 137 -4.88 18.22 4.46
CA PRO A 137 -6.03 18.18 3.57
C PRO A 137 -5.75 18.91 2.25
N SER A 138 -6.35 18.43 1.18
CA SER A 138 -6.33 19.06 -0.13
C SER A 138 -7.74 19.17 -0.71
N GLN A 139 -7.97 20.14 -1.59
CA GLN A 139 -9.27 20.32 -2.24
C GLN A 139 -9.64 19.11 -3.11
N TYR A 140 -10.92 18.84 -3.21
CA TYR A 140 -11.52 17.81 -4.09
C TYR A 140 -11.13 16.35 -3.82
N MET A 141 -10.40 16.06 -2.73
CA MET A 141 -9.96 14.71 -2.35
C MET A 141 -10.43 14.28 -0.95
N GLY A 142 -11.51 14.86 -0.45
CA GLY A 142 -11.92 14.72 0.96
C GLY A 142 -12.09 13.26 1.41
N ALA A 143 -12.85 12.44 0.67
CA ALA A 143 -13.08 11.04 1.02
C ALA A 143 -11.77 10.23 1.08
N TYR A 144 -10.88 10.44 0.09
CA TYR A 144 -9.57 9.83 0.03
C TYR A 144 -8.68 10.27 1.20
N ASN A 145 -8.57 11.59 1.42
CA ASN A 145 -7.74 12.13 2.49
C ASN A 145 -8.16 11.62 3.86
N ILE A 146 -9.46 11.57 4.14
CA ILE A 146 -10.01 11.01 5.39
C ILE A 146 -9.64 9.53 5.53
N SER A 147 -9.77 8.73 4.45
CA SER A 147 -9.39 7.33 4.48
C SER A 147 -7.90 7.14 4.79
N LYS A 148 -7.03 7.99 4.25
CA LYS A 148 -5.59 7.94 4.48
C LYS A 148 -5.19 8.48 5.86
N ALA A 149 -5.90 9.47 6.38
CA ALA A 149 -5.75 9.92 7.78
C ALA A 149 -6.14 8.80 8.77
N GLY A 150 -7.26 8.11 8.50
CA GLY A 150 -7.67 6.93 9.26
C GLY A 150 -6.63 5.82 9.22
N LEU A 151 -6.03 5.55 8.05
CA LEU A 151 -4.99 4.54 7.89
C LEU A 151 -3.69 4.93 8.64
N ILE A 152 -3.33 6.21 8.68
CA ILE A 152 -2.21 6.72 9.50
C ILE A 152 -2.47 6.43 10.98
N TYR A 153 -3.66 6.72 11.48
CA TYR A 153 -3.99 6.45 12.88
C TYR A 153 -4.05 4.94 13.16
N MET A 154 -4.65 4.16 12.27
CA MET A 154 -4.73 2.70 12.37
C MET A 154 -3.34 2.06 12.41
N THR A 155 -2.36 2.58 11.66
CA THR A 155 -0.98 2.12 11.70
C THR A 155 -0.42 2.18 13.12
N LYS A 156 -0.62 3.31 13.81
CA LYS A 156 -0.17 3.51 15.21
C LYS A 156 -0.91 2.61 16.19
N GLN A 157 -2.22 2.46 16.01
CA GLN A 157 -3.04 1.61 16.86
C GLN A 157 -2.62 0.14 16.74
N LEU A 158 -2.48 -0.37 15.51
CA LEU A 158 -2.06 -1.75 15.28
C LEU A 158 -0.61 -2.01 15.73
N ALA A 159 0.27 -1.01 15.67
CA ALA A 159 1.62 -1.14 16.20
C ALA A 159 1.63 -1.40 17.71
N MET A 160 0.73 -0.74 18.47
CA MET A 160 0.57 -0.99 19.91
C MET A 160 -0.02 -2.38 20.18
N GLU A 161 -1.00 -2.81 19.39
CA GLU A 161 -1.74 -4.05 19.62
C GLU A 161 -0.95 -5.30 19.22
N LEU A 162 -0.06 -5.19 18.21
CA LEU A 162 0.68 -6.32 17.67
C LEU A 162 2.11 -6.44 18.20
N ALA A 163 2.59 -5.43 18.94
CA ALA A 163 3.88 -5.53 19.62
C ALA A 163 3.83 -6.57 20.77
N PRO A 164 4.93 -7.28 21.04
CA PRO A 164 6.25 -7.18 20.42
C PRO A 164 6.42 -8.03 19.15
N ASP A 165 5.43 -8.81 18.76
CA ASP A 165 5.56 -9.88 17.78
C ASP A 165 5.63 -9.37 16.33
N VAL A 166 4.86 -8.32 16.01
CA VAL A 166 4.76 -7.75 14.66
C VAL A 166 4.90 -6.23 14.70
N ARG A 167 5.83 -5.69 13.91
CA ARG A 167 5.96 -4.25 13.71
C ARG A 167 4.91 -3.76 12.71
N VAL A 168 4.34 -2.59 12.93
CA VAL A 168 3.42 -1.97 11.98
C VAL A 168 3.88 -0.55 11.69
N ASN A 169 4.22 -0.27 10.43
CA ASN A 169 4.65 1.04 9.98
C ASN A 169 3.86 1.47 8.73
N GLY A 170 4.02 2.72 8.36
CA GLY A 170 3.42 3.28 7.16
C GLY A 170 4.38 4.20 6.42
N ILE A 171 4.02 4.51 5.20
CA ILE A 171 4.64 5.56 4.40
C ILE A 171 3.58 6.53 3.92
N ALA A 172 3.93 7.80 3.77
CA ALA A 172 3.04 8.84 3.25
C ALA A 172 3.66 9.49 1.99
N PRO A 173 3.44 8.90 0.80
CA PRO A 173 3.92 9.49 -0.44
C PRO A 173 3.14 10.75 -0.83
N ALA A 174 3.83 11.69 -1.53
CA ALA A 174 3.19 12.75 -2.31
C ALA A 174 2.81 12.25 -3.72
N ILE A 175 3.03 13.09 -4.75
CA ILE A 175 2.71 12.73 -6.14
C ILE A 175 3.80 11.79 -6.67
N VAL A 176 3.43 10.54 -6.89
CA VAL A 176 4.27 9.50 -7.50
C VAL A 176 3.71 9.15 -8.86
N LYS A 177 4.53 8.97 -9.89
CA LYS A 177 4.10 8.66 -11.27
C LYS A 177 3.46 7.28 -11.35
N THR A 178 2.17 7.23 -11.10
CA THR A 178 1.34 6.02 -11.15
C THR A 178 0.01 6.30 -11.86
N LYS A 179 -0.69 5.24 -12.28
CA LYS A 179 -2.03 5.38 -12.86
C LYS A 179 -3.05 5.97 -11.86
N LEU A 180 -2.87 5.76 -10.56
CA LEU A 180 -3.79 6.31 -9.53
C LEU A 180 -3.67 7.82 -9.42
N SER A 181 -2.47 8.36 -9.52
CA SER A 181 -2.16 9.79 -9.39
C SER A 181 -2.10 10.52 -10.73
N GLU A 182 -2.27 9.82 -11.87
CA GLU A 182 -2.05 10.35 -13.22
C GLU A 182 -2.79 11.69 -13.46
N MET A 183 -4.02 11.80 -12.98
CA MET A 183 -4.80 13.04 -13.10
C MET A 183 -4.17 14.26 -12.40
N LEU A 184 -3.24 14.03 -11.46
CA LEU A 184 -2.58 15.11 -10.73
C LEU A 184 -1.38 15.70 -11.46
N TRP A 185 -0.85 15.03 -12.47
CA TRP A 185 0.40 15.44 -13.10
C TRP A 185 0.43 15.33 -14.63
N ILE A 186 -0.46 14.55 -15.25
CA ILE A 186 -0.38 14.28 -16.69
C ILE A 186 -0.57 15.54 -17.55
N SER A 187 -1.37 16.51 -17.10
CA SER A 187 -1.64 17.74 -17.84
C SER A 187 -0.53 18.80 -17.68
N ASP A 188 0.19 18.77 -16.56
CA ASP A 188 1.31 19.69 -16.27
C ASP A 188 2.28 19.01 -15.30
N GLU A 189 3.14 18.14 -15.85
CA GLU A 189 4.14 17.43 -15.07
C GLU A 189 5.12 18.38 -14.40
N LYS A 190 5.55 19.42 -15.12
CA LYS A 190 6.50 20.40 -14.60
C LYS A 190 5.90 21.20 -13.44
N GLY A 191 4.69 21.72 -13.60
CA GLY A 191 4.01 22.44 -12.52
C GLY A 191 3.78 21.58 -11.30
N SER A 192 3.42 20.30 -11.50
CA SER A 192 3.28 19.34 -10.40
C SER A 192 4.62 19.03 -9.72
N ALA A 193 5.72 18.91 -10.49
CA ALA A 193 7.06 18.74 -9.94
C ALA A 193 7.53 19.97 -9.15
N ASP A 194 7.19 21.17 -9.61
CA ASP A 194 7.52 22.44 -8.95
C ASP A 194 6.87 22.62 -7.57
N LEU A 195 5.81 21.87 -7.27
CA LEU A 195 5.21 21.83 -5.92
C LEU A 195 6.11 21.13 -4.88
N HIS A 196 7.09 20.35 -5.32
CA HIS A 196 8.02 19.64 -4.44
C HIS A 196 9.32 20.44 -4.28
N ALA A 197 9.91 20.45 -3.09
CA ALA A 197 11.19 21.12 -2.86
C ALA A 197 12.30 20.56 -3.75
N LEU A 198 12.28 19.23 -4.01
CA LEU A 198 13.23 18.57 -4.91
C LEU A 198 12.95 18.77 -6.41
N LYS A 199 11.91 19.52 -6.79
CA LYS A 199 11.55 19.85 -8.18
C LYS A 199 11.41 18.64 -9.11
N LYS A 200 11.01 17.50 -8.56
CA LYS A 200 10.70 16.27 -9.28
C LYS A 200 9.50 15.55 -8.67
N LEU A 201 8.80 14.78 -9.46
CA LEU A 201 7.82 13.81 -8.98
C LEU A 201 8.53 12.57 -8.43
N GLY A 202 7.87 11.86 -7.52
CA GLY A 202 8.35 10.56 -7.07
C GLY A 202 8.17 9.50 -8.16
N GLU A 203 9.11 8.56 -8.22
CA GLU A 203 8.96 7.34 -9.01
C GLU A 203 8.55 6.18 -8.08
N PRO A 204 7.87 5.15 -8.60
CA PRO A 204 7.50 3.97 -7.81
C PRO A 204 8.68 3.33 -7.07
N GLU A 205 9.88 3.34 -7.66
CA GLU A 205 11.13 2.80 -7.13
C GLU A 205 11.63 3.57 -5.91
N ASP A 206 11.45 4.91 -5.87
CA ASP A 206 11.76 5.73 -4.70
C ASP A 206 10.97 5.20 -3.49
N VAL A 207 9.68 4.94 -3.70
CA VAL A 207 8.75 4.47 -2.66
C VAL A 207 9.03 3.02 -2.26
N ALA A 208 9.26 2.13 -3.23
CA ALA A 208 9.55 0.72 -3.01
C ALA A 208 10.79 0.51 -2.14
N SER A 209 11.80 1.37 -2.29
CA SER A 209 13.03 1.30 -1.50
C SER A 209 12.78 1.57 -0.02
N LEU A 210 11.94 2.54 0.31
CA LEU A 210 11.56 2.84 1.69
C LEU A 210 10.64 1.76 2.28
N ILE A 211 9.70 1.22 1.47
CA ILE A 211 8.85 0.10 1.87
C ILE A 211 9.71 -1.10 2.28
N TYR A 212 10.69 -1.47 1.46
CA TYR A 212 11.59 -2.57 1.76
C TYR A 212 12.38 -2.32 3.05
N PHE A 213 13.00 -1.15 3.21
CA PHE A 213 13.73 -0.80 4.43
C PHE A 213 12.87 -0.94 5.68
N LEU A 214 11.68 -0.34 5.72
CA LEU A 214 10.79 -0.40 6.89
C LEU A 214 10.27 -1.81 7.18
N SER A 215 10.24 -2.68 6.17
CA SER A 215 9.81 -4.08 6.31
C SER A 215 10.96 -5.04 6.69
N SER A 216 12.21 -4.64 6.52
CA SER A 216 13.40 -5.45 6.78
C SER A 216 13.86 -5.39 8.24
N ASP A 217 14.86 -6.22 8.56
CA ASP A 217 15.50 -6.27 9.88
C ASP A 217 16.26 -4.97 10.21
N ASP A 218 16.67 -4.18 9.19
CA ASP A 218 17.32 -2.88 9.38
C ASP A 218 16.41 -1.86 10.07
N ALA A 219 15.09 -2.08 10.05
CA ALA A 219 14.09 -1.27 10.74
C ALA A 219 13.56 -1.92 12.03
N SER A 220 14.31 -2.84 12.65
CA SER A 220 13.86 -3.63 13.82
C SER A 220 13.45 -2.79 15.04
N TRP A 221 13.92 -1.54 15.14
CA TRP A 221 13.57 -0.61 16.23
C TRP A 221 12.54 0.46 15.81
N ILE A 222 11.86 0.26 14.66
CA ILE A 222 10.84 1.19 14.13
C ILE A 222 9.49 0.49 14.11
N THR A 223 8.52 0.99 14.89
CA THR A 223 7.12 0.56 14.86
C THR A 223 6.21 1.74 15.21
N GLY A 224 5.03 1.81 14.61
CA GLY A 224 4.06 2.89 14.79
C GLY A 224 4.40 4.17 14.02
N GLU A 225 5.45 4.16 13.20
CA GLU A 225 5.88 5.35 12.45
C GLU A 225 5.24 5.38 11.05
N VAL A 226 4.90 6.61 10.60
CA VAL A 226 4.45 6.85 9.22
C VAL A 226 5.41 7.84 8.59
N VAL A 227 6.35 7.31 7.81
CA VAL A 227 7.42 8.11 7.21
C VAL A 227 6.91 8.82 5.96
N THR A 228 7.05 10.15 5.94
CA THR A 228 6.75 10.97 4.76
C THR A 228 7.82 10.78 3.69
N ILE A 229 7.40 10.48 2.46
CA ILE A 229 8.25 10.39 1.28
C ILE A 229 7.64 11.23 0.16
N ASP A 230 7.97 12.50 0.14
CA ASP A 230 7.21 13.50 -0.58
C ASP A 230 8.06 14.51 -1.38
N GLY A 231 9.37 14.32 -1.44
CA GLY A 231 10.26 15.27 -2.11
C GLY A 231 10.19 16.70 -1.54
N GLY A 232 9.72 16.85 -0.29
CA GLY A 232 9.51 18.13 0.38
C GLY A 232 8.22 18.85 -0.03
N PHE A 233 7.20 18.10 -0.40
CA PHE A 233 5.87 18.65 -0.76
C PHE A 233 5.14 19.30 0.43
N LEU A 234 5.41 18.85 1.64
CA LEU A 234 4.79 19.40 2.86
C LEU A 234 5.58 20.55 3.52
N LEU A 235 6.77 20.88 3.00
CA LEU A 235 7.57 22.01 3.48
C LEU A 235 7.03 23.41 3.04
#